data_0b69e63e0b94fd7565e5e82a69a5ac4c
#
_entry.id   0b69e63e0b94fd7565e5e82a69a5ac4c
#
_cell.length_a   1.000
_cell.length_b   1.000
_cell.length_c   1.000
_cell.angle_alpha   90.00
_cell.angle_beta   90.00
_cell.angle_gamma   90.00
#
_symmetry.space_group_name_H-M   'P 1'
#
loop_
_entity.id
_entity.type
_entity.pdbx_description
1 polymer ?
#
loop_
_entity_poly.entity_id
_entity_poly.type
_entity_poly.pdbx_seq_one_letter_code
_entity_poly.pdbx_strand_id
1 'polypeptide(L)'
;MAAYPNVNAAQQYARDVVAGKILACQHVINACQRHLDDVKRSKAAAYPYRFDRDAAERVCKFIQLLPHTKGEWARAQGAKARIKLEPWQLFIYAVAFGWVRKKDKKRRFREVYVEVPRKNGKSILAAGTGLYLFCADNEYGAEVYCGASTEKQAWEVFKPAMQMAKKVPNLSLIHI
;
A
#
# COMPACT_ATOMS: atom_id res chain seq x y z
N MET A 1 8.10 -10.95 -18.69
CA MET A 1 8.07 -9.95 -17.58
C MET A 1 8.29 -10.66 -16.25
N ALA A 2 8.96 -10.01 -15.27
CA ALA A 2 9.10 -10.60 -13.93
C ALA A 2 7.73 -10.85 -13.30
N ALA A 3 7.53 -12.01 -12.66
CA ALA A 3 6.23 -12.42 -12.10
C ALA A 3 5.68 -11.44 -11.04
N TYR A 4 6.56 -10.72 -10.30
CA TYR A 4 6.19 -9.82 -9.19
C TYR A 4 7.04 -8.54 -9.23
N PRO A 5 6.82 -7.65 -10.20
CA PRO A 5 7.68 -6.47 -10.36
C PRO A 5 7.63 -5.51 -9.16
N ASN A 6 6.46 -5.27 -8.58
CA ASN A 6 6.31 -4.37 -7.44
C ASN A 6 6.94 -4.95 -6.17
N VAL A 7 6.74 -6.23 -5.90
CA VAL A 7 7.36 -6.94 -4.78
C VAL A 7 8.88 -6.94 -4.93
N ASN A 8 9.39 -7.18 -6.13
CA ASN A 8 10.84 -7.17 -6.38
C ASN A 8 11.44 -5.76 -6.13
N ALA A 9 10.75 -4.70 -6.58
CA ALA A 9 11.17 -3.32 -6.32
C ALA A 9 11.14 -2.98 -4.82
N ALA A 10 10.08 -3.40 -4.10
CA ALA A 10 9.97 -3.24 -2.66
C ALA A 10 11.10 -3.95 -1.89
N GLN A 11 11.42 -5.18 -2.28
CA GLN A 11 12.52 -5.94 -1.67
C GLN A 11 13.89 -5.34 -2.02
N GLN A 12 14.05 -4.81 -3.23
CA GLN A 12 15.29 -4.12 -3.60
C GLN A 12 15.47 -2.85 -2.79
N TYR A 13 14.41 -2.05 -2.62
CA TYR A 13 14.42 -0.88 -1.73
C TYR A 13 14.88 -1.25 -0.32
N ALA A 14 14.32 -2.31 0.28
CA ALA A 14 14.70 -2.75 1.61
C ALA A 14 16.19 -3.12 1.70
N ARG A 15 16.73 -3.82 0.68
CA ARG A 15 18.16 -4.17 0.63
C ARG A 15 19.05 -2.94 0.50
N ASP A 16 18.65 -1.99 -0.34
CA ASP A 16 19.44 -0.78 -0.61
C ASP A 16 19.45 0.17 0.61
N VAL A 17 18.34 0.26 1.36
CA VAL A 17 18.28 0.98 2.63
C VAL A 17 19.22 0.34 3.67
N VAL A 18 19.13 -0.98 3.87
CA VAL A 18 19.95 -1.69 4.86
C VAL A 18 21.44 -1.66 4.47
N ALA A 19 21.75 -1.67 3.20
CA ALA A 19 23.12 -1.54 2.68
C ALA A 19 23.66 -0.08 2.71
N GLY A 20 22.85 0.90 3.17
CA GLY A 20 23.25 2.31 3.21
C GLY A 20 23.31 3.02 1.85
N LYS A 21 22.81 2.39 0.79
CA LYS A 21 22.73 3.01 -0.56
C LYS A 21 21.64 4.07 -0.66
N ILE A 22 20.61 3.94 0.16
CA ILE A 22 19.50 4.90 0.27
C ILE A 22 19.54 5.47 1.68
N LEU A 23 19.67 6.79 1.79
CA LEU A 23 19.64 7.49 3.08
C LEU A 23 18.23 7.37 3.67
N ALA A 24 18.14 6.87 4.90
CA ALA A 24 16.89 6.68 5.61
C ALA A 24 17.07 6.88 7.11
N CYS A 25 16.01 7.27 7.81
CA CYS A 25 16.03 7.33 9.27
C CYS A 25 16.05 5.92 9.90
N GLN A 26 16.45 5.85 11.17
CA GLN A 26 16.62 4.57 11.87
C GLN A 26 15.35 3.72 11.88
N HIS A 27 14.16 4.33 11.98
CA HIS A 27 12.90 3.61 11.95
C HIS A 27 12.66 2.89 10.61
N VAL A 28 13.00 3.53 9.49
CA VAL A 28 12.91 2.92 8.15
C VAL A 28 13.95 1.81 8.00
N ILE A 29 15.18 2.02 8.45
CA ILE A 29 16.23 1.00 8.44
C ILE A 29 15.78 -0.24 9.23
N ASN A 30 15.25 -0.03 10.44
CA ASN A 30 14.76 -1.11 11.30
C ASN A 30 13.59 -1.86 10.66
N ALA A 31 12.67 -1.16 9.99
CA ALA A 31 11.54 -1.79 9.29
C ALA A 31 12.02 -2.64 8.11
N CYS A 32 12.99 -2.15 7.33
CA CYS A 32 13.60 -2.88 6.22
C CYS A 32 14.38 -4.10 6.72
N GLN A 33 15.20 -3.95 7.75
CA GLN A 33 15.97 -5.05 8.35
C GLN A 33 15.04 -6.13 8.88
N ARG A 34 13.99 -5.75 9.65
CA ARG A 34 12.98 -6.68 10.13
C ARG A 34 12.35 -7.48 8.99
N HIS A 35 11.97 -6.82 7.90
CA HIS A 35 11.38 -7.51 6.76
C HIS A 35 12.34 -8.54 6.16
N LEU A 36 13.60 -8.18 5.93
CA LEU A 36 14.60 -9.09 5.35
C LEU A 36 14.89 -10.28 6.25
N ASP A 37 14.94 -10.07 7.56
CA ASP A 37 15.17 -11.14 8.55
C ASP A 37 13.95 -12.06 8.66
N ASP A 38 12.75 -11.48 8.65
CA ASP A 38 11.51 -12.25 8.64
C ASP A 38 11.37 -13.11 7.37
N VAL A 39 11.83 -12.63 6.21
CA VAL A 39 11.87 -13.43 4.97
C VAL A 39 12.79 -14.66 5.15
N LYS A 40 13.95 -14.50 5.82
CA LYS A 40 14.83 -15.63 6.13
C LYS A 40 14.16 -16.59 7.12
N ARG A 41 13.58 -16.06 8.22
CA ARG A 41 12.90 -16.83 9.28
C ARG A 41 11.68 -17.58 8.77
N SER A 42 10.97 -17.03 7.78
CA SER A 42 9.74 -17.62 7.24
C SER A 42 9.94 -18.99 6.56
N LYS A 43 11.19 -19.33 6.21
CA LYS A 43 11.56 -20.65 5.68
C LYS A 43 11.43 -21.76 6.72
N ALA A 44 11.55 -21.44 8.02
CA ALA A 44 11.39 -22.41 9.08
C ALA A 44 9.89 -22.74 9.29
N ALA A 45 9.59 -24.03 9.46
CA ALA A 45 8.22 -24.49 9.70
C ALA A 45 7.61 -23.89 10.97
N ALA A 46 8.40 -23.77 12.04
CA ALA A 46 7.99 -23.22 13.33
C ALA A 46 7.69 -21.70 13.29
N TYR A 47 8.15 -20.96 12.28
CA TYR A 47 7.85 -19.55 12.19
C TYR A 47 6.39 -19.32 11.75
N PRO A 48 5.57 -18.58 12.52
CA PRO A 48 4.12 -18.55 12.31
C PRO A 48 3.65 -17.73 11.11
N TYR A 49 4.55 -16.96 10.47
CA TYR A 49 4.22 -16.09 9.36
C TYR A 49 4.92 -16.52 8.07
N ARG A 50 4.31 -16.18 6.94
CA ARG A 50 4.89 -16.28 5.61
C ARG A 50 4.67 -14.99 4.83
N PHE A 51 5.54 -14.72 3.88
CA PHE A 51 5.35 -13.61 2.94
C PHE A 51 4.61 -14.10 1.71
N ASP A 52 3.38 -13.61 1.54
CA ASP A 52 2.51 -13.89 0.41
C ASP A 52 2.75 -12.86 -0.68
N ARG A 53 3.46 -13.29 -1.72
CA ARG A 53 3.85 -12.40 -2.83
C ARG A 53 2.65 -11.99 -3.67
N ASP A 54 1.63 -12.85 -3.80
CA ASP A 54 0.43 -12.55 -4.57
C ASP A 54 -0.38 -11.46 -3.88
N ALA A 55 -0.57 -11.56 -2.56
CA ALA A 55 -1.24 -10.54 -1.78
C ALA A 55 -0.50 -9.19 -1.83
N ALA A 56 0.83 -9.20 -1.69
CA ALA A 56 1.67 -8.01 -1.78
C ALA A 56 1.61 -7.35 -3.18
N GLU A 57 1.68 -8.15 -4.24
CA GLU A 57 1.63 -7.65 -5.61
C GLU A 57 0.25 -7.10 -5.96
N ARG A 58 -0.82 -7.77 -5.49
CA ARG A 58 -2.22 -7.39 -5.74
C ARG A 58 -2.54 -6.00 -5.21
N VAL A 59 -2.19 -5.68 -3.96
CA VAL A 59 -2.43 -4.34 -3.41
C VAL A 59 -1.65 -3.27 -4.18
N CYS A 60 -0.39 -3.50 -4.52
CA CYS A 60 0.42 -2.55 -5.28
C CYS A 60 -0.18 -2.30 -6.68
N LYS A 61 -0.59 -3.36 -7.38
CA LYS A 61 -1.27 -3.24 -8.68
C LYS A 61 -2.58 -2.49 -8.57
N PHE A 62 -3.40 -2.79 -7.56
CA PHE A 62 -4.67 -2.10 -7.35
C PHE A 62 -4.46 -0.59 -7.17
N ILE A 63 -3.56 -0.17 -6.29
CA ILE A 63 -3.28 1.26 -6.07
C ILE A 63 -2.80 1.93 -7.36
N GLN A 64 -2.00 1.25 -8.17
CA GLN A 64 -1.48 1.78 -9.44
C GLN A 64 -2.52 1.79 -10.58
N LEU A 65 -3.69 1.17 -10.41
CA LEU A 65 -4.83 1.33 -11.31
C LEU A 65 -5.64 2.60 -11.03
N LEU A 66 -5.52 3.15 -9.82
CA LEU A 66 -6.27 4.32 -9.41
C LEU A 66 -5.72 5.60 -10.06
N PRO A 67 -6.59 6.54 -10.47
CA PRO A 67 -6.17 7.79 -11.06
C PRO A 67 -5.75 8.83 -10.01
N HIS A 68 -4.90 9.75 -10.41
CA HIS A 68 -4.68 10.98 -9.66
C HIS A 68 -5.96 11.82 -9.60
N THR A 69 -6.20 12.50 -8.47
CA THR A 69 -7.39 13.34 -8.24
C THR A 69 -7.10 14.83 -8.21
N LYS A 70 -5.83 15.22 -8.08
CA LYS A 70 -5.37 16.62 -7.99
C LYS A 70 -4.14 16.84 -8.87
N GLY A 71 -3.88 18.11 -9.20
CA GLY A 71 -2.71 18.53 -9.97
C GLY A 71 -2.82 18.23 -11.47
N GLU A 72 -1.72 18.42 -12.19
CA GLU A 72 -1.62 18.19 -13.63
C GLU A 72 -1.87 16.73 -14.04
N TRP A 73 -1.42 15.78 -13.22
CA TRP A 73 -1.63 14.35 -13.44
C TRP A 73 -3.11 13.96 -13.45
N ALA A 74 -3.96 14.70 -12.73
CA ALA A 74 -5.42 14.45 -12.72
C ALA A 74 -6.10 14.85 -14.04
N ARG A 75 -5.43 15.67 -14.86
CA ARG A 75 -5.88 16.11 -16.21
C ARG A 75 -5.30 15.23 -17.31
N ALA A 76 -4.28 14.43 -17.00
CA ALA A 76 -3.67 13.50 -17.95
C ALA A 76 -4.65 12.39 -18.35
N GLN A 77 -4.35 11.73 -19.46
CA GLN A 77 -5.13 10.58 -19.95
C GLN A 77 -4.31 9.29 -19.92
N GLY A 78 -4.99 8.16 -19.91
CA GLY A 78 -4.37 6.84 -19.98
C GLY A 78 -3.45 6.54 -18.80
N ALA A 79 -2.30 5.96 -19.08
CA ALA A 79 -1.35 5.53 -18.06
C ALA A 79 -0.76 6.68 -17.23
N LYS A 80 -0.63 7.88 -17.82
CA LYS A 80 -0.10 9.08 -17.12
C LYS A 80 -1.03 9.59 -16.02
N ALA A 81 -2.33 9.30 -16.12
CA ALA A 81 -3.30 9.68 -15.10
C ALA A 81 -3.26 8.77 -13.86
N ARG A 82 -2.63 7.60 -13.94
CA ARG A 82 -2.61 6.60 -12.88
C ARG A 82 -1.51 6.88 -11.87
N ILE A 83 -1.77 6.47 -10.63
CA ILE A 83 -0.78 6.53 -9.55
C ILE A 83 0.40 5.62 -9.91
N LYS A 84 1.61 6.15 -9.81
CA LYS A 84 2.84 5.38 -9.85
C LYS A 84 3.44 5.35 -8.45
N LEU A 85 3.54 4.16 -7.87
CA LEU A 85 4.11 4.00 -6.53
C LEU A 85 5.65 4.07 -6.59
N GLU A 86 6.21 4.90 -5.73
CA GLU A 86 7.66 4.97 -5.50
C GLU A 86 8.16 3.74 -4.72
N PRO A 87 9.43 3.35 -4.81
CA PRO A 87 9.96 2.16 -4.15
C PRO A 87 9.67 2.06 -2.65
N TRP A 88 9.73 3.18 -1.92
CA TRP A 88 9.40 3.22 -0.50
C TRP A 88 7.90 3.00 -0.23
N GLN A 89 7.02 3.46 -1.12
CA GLN A 89 5.57 3.22 -1.04
C GLN A 89 5.25 1.76 -1.35
N LEU A 90 5.90 1.19 -2.37
CA LEU A 90 5.81 -0.23 -2.67
C LEU A 90 6.24 -1.08 -1.48
N PHE A 91 7.32 -0.68 -0.77
CA PHE A 91 7.76 -1.37 0.44
C PHE A 91 6.70 -1.37 1.53
N ILE A 92 6.07 -0.22 1.82
CA ILE A 92 5.00 -0.12 2.82
C ILE A 92 3.85 -1.07 2.48
N TYR A 93 3.33 -1.02 1.25
CA TYR A 93 2.21 -1.86 0.82
C TYR A 93 2.58 -3.35 0.82
N ALA A 94 3.71 -3.70 0.23
CA ALA A 94 4.14 -5.09 0.15
C ALA A 94 4.31 -5.72 1.54
N VAL A 95 4.90 -4.98 2.50
CA VAL A 95 5.09 -5.48 3.87
C VAL A 95 3.78 -5.55 4.64
N ALA A 96 2.97 -4.49 4.60
CA ALA A 96 1.71 -4.42 5.35
C ALA A 96 0.72 -5.50 4.92
N PHE A 97 0.60 -5.77 3.63
CA PHE A 97 -0.38 -6.70 3.07
C PHE A 97 0.17 -8.08 2.73
N GLY A 98 1.47 -8.21 2.49
CA GLY A 98 2.08 -9.47 2.11
C GLY A 98 2.41 -10.41 3.28
N TRP A 99 2.59 -9.91 4.50
CA TRP A 99 2.83 -10.76 5.64
C TRP A 99 1.54 -11.34 6.22
N VAL A 100 1.39 -12.66 6.14
CA VAL A 100 0.21 -13.40 6.62
C VAL A 100 0.59 -14.52 7.59
N ARG A 101 -0.31 -14.86 8.48
CA ARG A 101 -0.17 -16.04 9.34
C ARG A 101 -0.34 -17.32 8.52
N LYS A 102 0.51 -18.32 8.76
CA LYS A 102 0.44 -19.63 8.06
C LYS A 102 -0.86 -20.36 8.34
N LYS A 103 -1.38 -20.26 9.58
CA LYS A 103 -2.56 -20.99 10.07
C LYS A 103 -3.85 -20.59 9.36
N ASP A 104 -4.11 -19.29 9.21
CA ASP A 104 -5.42 -18.77 8.79
C ASP A 104 -5.35 -17.71 7.69
N LYS A 105 -4.16 -17.45 7.16
CA LYS A 105 -3.87 -16.47 6.12
C LYS A 105 -4.24 -15.02 6.47
N LYS A 106 -4.61 -14.73 7.73
CA LYS A 106 -4.91 -13.38 8.18
C LYS A 106 -3.64 -12.54 8.20
N ARG A 107 -3.77 -11.24 7.92
CA ARG A 107 -2.64 -10.28 7.94
C ARG A 107 -1.94 -10.28 9.29
N ARG A 108 -0.60 -10.25 9.25
CA ARG A 108 0.24 -10.10 10.43
C ARG A 108 0.12 -8.70 11.03
N PHE A 109 0.22 -7.68 10.16
CA PHE A 109 0.19 -6.29 10.58
C PHE A 109 -1.26 -5.78 10.53
N ARG A 110 -1.76 -5.31 11.67
CA ARG A 110 -3.08 -4.71 11.84
C ARG A 110 -2.99 -3.20 11.94
N GLU A 111 -1.83 -2.69 12.34
CA GLU A 111 -1.54 -1.28 12.50
C GLU A 111 -0.32 -0.94 11.64
N VAL A 112 -0.43 0.15 10.90
CA VAL A 112 0.64 0.69 10.08
C VAL A 112 0.73 2.19 10.34
N TYR A 113 1.86 2.61 10.92
CA TYR A 113 2.15 4.01 11.14
C TYR A 113 3.08 4.53 10.05
N VAL A 114 2.65 5.61 9.36
CA VAL A 114 3.41 6.23 8.28
C VAL A 114 3.57 7.72 8.56
N GLU A 115 4.80 8.13 8.84
CA GLU A 115 5.17 9.52 9.02
C GLU A 115 6.09 9.96 7.89
N VAL A 116 5.61 10.90 7.07
CA VAL A 116 6.37 11.48 5.97
C VAL A 116 6.02 12.98 5.84
N PRO A 117 6.92 13.83 5.33
CA PRO A 117 6.69 15.26 5.16
C PRO A 117 5.46 15.57 4.31
N ARG A 118 5.02 16.81 4.34
CA ARG A 118 3.94 17.30 3.47
C ARG A 118 4.29 17.09 2.00
N LYS A 119 3.27 16.96 1.13
CA LYS A 119 3.38 16.78 -0.34
C LYS A 119 3.96 15.43 -0.80
N ASN A 120 4.09 14.44 0.07
CA ASN A 120 4.51 13.07 -0.27
C ASN A 120 3.33 12.10 -0.53
N GLY A 121 2.17 12.61 -0.92
CA GLY A 121 1.05 11.79 -1.38
C GLY A 121 0.28 11.05 -0.28
N LYS A 122 0.45 11.36 1.03
CA LYS A 122 -0.21 10.64 2.14
C LYS A 122 -1.72 10.44 1.95
N SER A 123 -2.44 11.52 1.64
CA SER A 123 -3.90 11.46 1.49
C SER A 123 -4.34 10.58 0.31
N ILE A 124 -3.58 10.60 -0.79
CA ILE A 124 -3.84 9.76 -1.97
C ILE A 124 -3.57 8.29 -1.64
N LEU A 125 -2.48 7.99 -0.95
CA LEU A 125 -2.15 6.64 -0.51
C LEU A 125 -3.20 6.11 0.47
N ALA A 126 -3.59 6.90 1.47
CA ALA A 126 -4.63 6.54 2.43
C ALA A 126 -5.98 6.31 1.74
N ALA A 127 -6.37 7.18 0.79
CA ALA A 127 -7.58 7.00 0.00
C ALA A 127 -7.56 5.70 -0.82
N GLY A 128 -6.45 5.42 -1.48
CA GLY A 128 -6.26 4.17 -2.24
C GLY A 128 -6.29 2.94 -1.33
N THR A 129 -5.69 3.01 -0.14
CA THR A 129 -5.75 1.95 0.87
C THR A 129 -7.20 1.70 1.29
N GLY A 130 -7.96 2.75 1.59
CA GLY A 130 -9.38 2.64 1.94
C GLY A 130 -10.18 1.94 0.84
N LEU A 131 -10.01 2.34 -0.42
CA LEU A 131 -10.66 1.68 -1.55
C LEU A 131 -10.25 0.21 -1.69
N TYR A 132 -8.96 -0.11 -1.52
CA TYR A 132 -8.50 -1.49 -1.57
C TYR A 132 -9.16 -2.34 -0.50
N LEU A 133 -9.17 -1.87 0.75
CA LEU A 133 -9.78 -2.58 1.88
C LEU A 133 -11.30 -2.75 1.68
N PHE A 134 -11.95 -1.76 1.10
CA PHE A 134 -13.39 -1.77 0.90
C PHE A 134 -13.84 -2.71 -0.22
N CYS A 135 -13.14 -2.76 -1.36
CA CYS A 135 -13.64 -3.46 -2.55
C CYS A 135 -12.74 -4.58 -3.08
N ALA A 136 -11.51 -4.76 -2.61
CA ALA A 136 -10.55 -5.70 -3.21
C ALA A 136 -9.82 -6.60 -2.22
N ASP A 137 -10.02 -6.42 -0.92
CA ASP A 137 -9.36 -7.20 0.14
C ASP A 137 -10.11 -8.50 0.51
N ASN A 138 -11.24 -8.77 -0.14
CA ASN A 138 -12.10 -9.95 0.06
C ASN A 138 -12.70 -10.07 1.48
N GLU A 139 -12.87 -8.96 2.19
CA GLU A 139 -13.61 -8.93 3.45
C GLU A 139 -15.08 -8.63 3.16
N TYR A 140 -15.97 -9.57 3.51
CA TYR A 140 -17.41 -9.38 3.34
C TYR A 140 -17.93 -8.38 4.37
N GLY A 141 -18.72 -7.39 3.91
CA GLY A 141 -19.24 -6.34 4.78
C GLY A 141 -18.16 -5.38 5.31
N ALA A 142 -17.08 -5.18 4.54
CA ALA A 142 -16.01 -4.29 4.93
C ALA A 142 -16.50 -2.85 5.14
N GLU A 143 -16.18 -2.27 6.29
CA GLU A 143 -16.42 -0.86 6.61
C GLU A 143 -15.07 -0.15 6.75
N VAL A 144 -14.93 1.02 6.13
CA VAL A 144 -13.70 1.81 6.16
C VAL A 144 -14.01 3.22 6.67
N TYR A 145 -13.37 3.59 7.76
CA TYR A 145 -13.57 4.88 8.42
C TYR A 145 -12.36 5.78 8.24
N CYS A 146 -12.61 7.06 7.94
CA CYS A 146 -11.62 8.12 7.93
C CYS A 146 -11.82 9.02 9.14
N GLY A 147 -10.90 8.94 10.11
CA GLY A 147 -10.92 9.77 11.32
C GLY A 147 -9.87 10.87 11.27
N ALA A 148 -10.19 12.04 11.81
CA ALA A 148 -9.26 13.15 12.03
C ALA A 148 -9.78 14.06 13.14
N SER A 149 -8.97 15.05 13.57
CA SER A 149 -9.36 16.03 14.59
C SER A 149 -10.55 16.91 14.17
N THR A 150 -10.76 17.09 12.86
CA THR A 150 -11.89 17.81 12.28
C THR A 150 -12.45 17.09 11.08
N GLU A 151 -13.75 17.26 10.80
CA GLU A 151 -14.39 16.72 9.59
C GLU A 151 -13.67 17.15 8.31
N LYS A 152 -13.27 18.43 8.22
CA LYS A 152 -12.51 18.94 7.06
C LYS A 152 -11.22 18.17 6.82
N GLN A 153 -10.52 17.77 7.87
CA GLN A 153 -9.29 16.96 7.74
C GLN A 153 -9.61 15.53 7.32
N ALA A 154 -10.69 14.92 7.82
CA ALA A 154 -11.13 13.60 7.38
C ALA A 154 -11.47 13.60 5.88
N TRP A 155 -12.11 14.65 5.38
CA TRP A 155 -12.41 14.87 3.97
C TRP A 155 -11.17 14.91 3.06
N GLU A 156 -9.99 15.27 3.56
CA GLU A 156 -8.75 15.26 2.77
C GLU A 156 -8.33 13.83 2.32
N VAL A 157 -8.85 12.80 2.98
CA VAL A 157 -8.67 11.40 2.59
C VAL A 157 -9.90 10.85 1.88
N PHE A 158 -11.08 11.10 2.39
CA PHE A 158 -12.34 10.58 1.84
C PHE A 158 -12.66 11.14 0.45
N LYS A 159 -12.50 12.45 0.24
CA LYS A 159 -12.77 13.11 -1.06
C LYS A 159 -11.93 12.52 -2.22
N PRO A 160 -10.60 12.32 -2.11
CA PRO A 160 -9.85 11.59 -3.11
C PRO A 160 -10.37 10.18 -3.37
N ALA A 161 -10.73 9.41 -2.33
CA ALA A 161 -11.28 8.06 -2.50
C ALA A 161 -12.57 8.07 -3.34
N MET A 162 -13.51 8.94 -3.00
CA MET A 162 -14.75 9.13 -3.77
C MET A 162 -14.48 9.55 -5.22
N GLN A 163 -13.52 10.46 -5.45
CA GLN A 163 -13.16 10.89 -6.80
C GLN A 163 -12.50 9.77 -7.62
N MET A 164 -11.66 8.95 -7.00
CA MET A 164 -11.05 7.78 -7.64
C MET A 164 -12.13 6.77 -8.04
N ALA A 165 -13.04 6.43 -7.13
CA ALA A 165 -14.13 5.51 -7.40
C ALA A 165 -15.01 5.98 -8.58
N LYS A 166 -15.37 7.26 -8.62
CA LYS A 166 -16.15 7.85 -9.73
C LYS A 166 -15.43 7.81 -11.08
N LYS A 167 -14.11 7.89 -11.09
CA LYS A 167 -13.30 7.89 -12.33
C LYS A 167 -12.98 6.49 -12.86
N VAL A 168 -13.13 5.44 -12.05
CA VAL A 168 -12.86 4.05 -12.46
C VAL A 168 -14.18 3.35 -12.72
N PRO A 169 -14.51 2.99 -13.98
CA PRO A 169 -15.83 2.44 -14.34
C PRO A 169 -16.26 1.26 -13.48
N ASN A 170 -15.33 0.32 -13.23
CA ASN A 170 -15.62 -0.87 -12.41
C ASN A 170 -15.84 -0.57 -10.92
N LEU A 171 -15.39 0.58 -10.42
CA LEU A 171 -15.62 1.03 -9.06
C LEU A 171 -16.81 2.00 -8.95
N SER A 172 -17.23 2.62 -10.05
CA SER A 172 -18.36 3.56 -10.06
C SER A 172 -19.71 2.90 -9.78
N LEU A 173 -19.80 1.58 -9.92
CA LEU A 173 -20.97 0.77 -9.56
C LEU A 173 -21.06 0.52 -8.04
N ILE A 174 -20.02 0.81 -7.29
CA ILE A 174 -20.01 0.75 -5.83
C ILE A 174 -20.62 2.07 -5.34
N HIS A 175 -21.83 2.00 -4.79
CA HIS A 175 -22.47 3.16 -4.17
C HIS A 175 -21.72 3.54 -2.88
N ILE A 176 -20.89 4.56 -2.96
CA ILE A 176 -20.17 5.15 -1.83
C ILE A 176 -20.97 6.34 -1.32
#